data_6a958a8ece4f4368536901b0b82bef02
#
_entry.id   6a958a8ece4f4368536901b0b82bef02
#
_cell.length_a   1.000
_cell.length_b   1.000
_cell.length_c   1.000
_cell.angle_alpha   90.00
_cell.angle_beta   90.00
_cell.angle_gamma   90.00
#
_symmetry.space_group_name_H-M   'P 1'
#
loop_
_entity.id
_entity.type
_entity.pdbx_description
1 polymer ?
#
loop_
_entity_poly.entity_id
_entity_poly.type
_entity_poly.pdbx_seq_one_letter_code
_entity_poly.pdbx_strand_id
1 'polypeptide(L)'
;MREKRMEYIVYKRFRGNGIDGAFNLRYGTVVSEIEGFLFAADGRRICTATSENGWEHFRQNTPEGAMRQEMLEHLYRWYAKHGCGEDFADDKWPGQENGYWKNRLRTASTERLEKIYQEKFGGTPCMQ
;
A
#
# COMPACT_ATOMS: atom_id res chain seq x y z
N MET A 1 12.09 -17.75 18.88
CA MET A 1 11.89 -16.37 18.41
C MET A 1 10.46 -16.16 17.96
N ARG A 2 9.90 -15.03 18.34
CA ARG A 2 8.52 -14.77 18.05
C ARG A 2 8.33 -14.23 16.64
N GLU A 3 7.37 -14.78 15.95
CA GLU A 3 7.01 -14.31 14.64
C GLU A 3 6.39 -12.92 14.70
N LYS A 4 6.83 -12.04 13.83
CA LYS A 4 6.29 -10.69 13.81
C LYS A 4 5.04 -10.66 12.97
N ARG A 5 3.92 -10.35 13.60
CA ARG A 5 2.63 -10.33 12.96
C ARG A 5 2.03 -8.94 13.03
N MET A 6 1.64 -8.41 11.90
CA MET A 6 1.03 -7.10 11.83
C MET A 6 -0.41 -7.23 11.38
N GLU A 7 -1.29 -6.45 11.99
CA GLU A 7 -2.68 -6.47 11.59
C GLU A 7 -2.95 -5.47 10.48
N TYR A 8 -3.76 -5.89 9.53
CA TYR A 8 -4.31 -5.03 8.50
C TYR A 8 -5.82 -5.08 8.59
N ILE A 9 -6.47 -4.06 8.05
CA ILE A 9 -7.91 -3.98 8.04
C ILE A 9 -8.37 -3.74 6.60
N VAL A 10 -9.49 -4.36 6.25
CA VAL A 10 -10.11 -4.13 4.95
C VAL A 10 -10.80 -2.77 4.98
N TYR A 11 -10.28 -1.81 4.24
CA TYR A 11 -10.93 -0.51 4.16
C TYR A 11 -11.73 -0.33 2.88
N LYS A 12 -11.54 -1.23 1.93
CA LYS A 12 -12.36 -1.30 0.72
C LYS A 12 -12.62 -2.77 0.45
N ARG A 13 -13.90 -3.12 0.34
CA ARG A 13 -14.29 -4.51 0.19
C ARG A 13 -13.47 -5.23 -0.87
N PHE A 14 -12.95 -6.38 -0.52
CA PHE A 14 -12.20 -7.22 -1.45
C PHE A 14 -13.04 -8.44 -1.82
N ARG A 15 -13.48 -8.50 -3.05
CA ARG A 15 -14.27 -9.61 -3.55
C ARG A 15 -13.64 -10.10 -4.84
N GLY A 16 -13.12 -11.32 -4.82
CA GLY A 16 -12.46 -11.87 -5.98
C GLY A 16 -11.47 -12.94 -5.59
N ASN A 17 -10.64 -13.32 -6.53
CA ASN A 17 -9.66 -14.37 -6.31
C ASN A 17 -8.39 -13.80 -5.68
N GLY A 18 -7.97 -14.43 -4.60
CA GLY A 18 -6.67 -14.20 -4.01
C GLY A 18 -5.72 -15.33 -4.36
N ILE A 19 -4.60 -15.40 -3.63
CA ILE A 19 -3.59 -16.43 -3.88
C ILE A 19 -4.16 -17.83 -3.64
N ASP A 20 -4.86 -18.02 -2.54
CA ASP A 20 -5.32 -19.34 -2.12
C ASP A 20 -6.82 -19.55 -2.32
N GLY A 21 -7.42 -18.85 -3.26
CA GLY A 21 -8.82 -19.06 -3.60
C GLY A 21 -9.63 -17.78 -3.61
N ALA A 22 -10.95 -17.92 -3.65
CA ALA A 22 -11.86 -16.79 -3.71
C ALA A 22 -12.11 -16.22 -2.33
N PHE A 23 -12.25 -14.91 -2.26
CA PHE A 23 -12.50 -14.19 -1.03
C PHE A 23 -13.66 -13.23 -1.19
N ASN A 24 -14.32 -12.94 -0.08
CA ASN A 24 -15.34 -11.91 0.00
C ASN A 24 -15.17 -11.24 1.37
N LEU A 25 -14.26 -10.27 1.41
CA LEU A 25 -13.87 -9.64 2.66
C LEU A 25 -14.51 -8.27 2.76
N ARG A 26 -15.32 -8.11 3.78
CA ARG A 26 -16.07 -6.88 4.00
C ARG A 26 -15.22 -5.84 4.70
N TYR A 27 -15.61 -4.59 4.53
CA TYR A 27 -15.01 -3.46 5.25
C TYR A 27 -14.95 -3.78 6.75
N GLY A 28 -13.81 -3.50 7.34
CA GLY A 28 -13.62 -3.72 8.78
C GLY A 28 -13.08 -5.08 9.16
N THR A 29 -12.99 -6.01 8.20
CA THR A 29 -12.42 -7.33 8.49
C THR A 29 -10.92 -7.17 8.78
N VAL A 30 -10.46 -7.83 9.84
CA VAL A 30 -9.04 -7.80 10.22
C VAL A 30 -8.35 -9.01 9.60
N VAL A 31 -7.19 -8.75 8.99
CA VAL A 31 -6.35 -9.80 8.43
C VAL A 31 -4.94 -9.63 8.99
N SER A 32 -4.12 -10.66 8.86
CA SER A 32 -2.77 -10.65 9.42
C SER A 32 -1.73 -10.61 8.31
N GLU A 33 -0.68 -9.84 8.52
CA GLU A 33 0.44 -9.80 7.60
C GLU A 33 1.59 -10.59 8.22
N ILE A 34 2.09 -11.57 7.49
CA ILE A 34 3.20 -12.41 7.90
C ILE A 34 4.12 -12.55 6.70
N GLU A 35 5.35 -12.08 6.85
CA GLU A 35 6.36 -12.18 5.80
C GLU A 35 5.89 -11.58 4.47
N GLY A 36 5.15 -10.49 4.55
CA GLY A 36 4.70 -9.78 3.36
C GLY A 36 3.39 -10.25 2.78
N PHE A 37 2.84 -11.36 3.27
CA PHE A 37 1.56 -11.88 2.79
C PHE A 37 0.43 -11.55 3.75
N LEU A 38 -0.73 -11.22 3.20
CA LEU A 38 -1.93 -11.00 3.99
C LEU A 38 -2.71 -12.31 4.08
N PHE A 39 -3.03 -12.69 5.30
CA PHE A 39 -3.73 -13.96 5.59
C PHE A 39 -5.11 -13.67 6.14
N ALA A 40 -6.10 -14.39 5.63
CA ALA A 40 -7.43 -14.36 6.19
C ALA A 40 -7.46 -15.17 7.50
N ALA A 41 -8.55 -15.01 8.24
CA ALA A 41 -8.70 -15.70 9.52
C ALA A 41 -8.61 -17.23 9.39
N ASP A 42 -8.98 -17.77 8.23
CA ASP A 42 -8.94 -19.21 7.99
C ASP A 42 -7.55 -19.71 7.55
N GLY A 43 -6.56 -18.82 7.51
CA GLY A 43 -5.19 -19.21 7.17
C GLY A 43 -4.85 -19.16 5.69
N ARG A 44 -5.79 -18.80 4.84
CA ARG A 44 -5.52 -18.68 3.40
C ARG A 44 -4.86 -17.36 3.07
N ARG A 45 -3.93 -17.38 2.13
CA ARG A 45 -3.25 -16.18 1.68
C ARG A 45 -4.14 -15.42 0.71
N ILE A 46 -4.26 -14.12 0.94
CA ILE A 46 -5.08 -13.25 0.10
C ILE A 46 -4.24 -12.64 -1.01
N CYS A 47 -3.21 -11.91 -0.64
CA CYS A 47 -2.32 -11.22 -1.57
C CYS A 47 -1.10 -10.75 -0.79
N THR A 48 -0.11 -10.21 -1.48
CA THR A 48 0.98 -9.55 -0.77
C THR A 48 0.55 -8.14 -0.38
N ALA A 49 1.07 -7.66 0.74
CA ALA A 49 0.69 -6.35 1.27
C ALA A 49 1.10 -5.22 0.32
N THR A 50 2.17 -5.42 -0.45
CA THR A 50 2.65 -4.39 -1.38
C THR A 50 2.11 -4.55 -2.79
N SER A 51 1.27 -5.53 -3.03
CA SER A 51 0.64 -5.70 -4.34
C SER A 51 -0.42 -4.62 -4.56
N GLU A 52 -0.89 -4.53 -5.79
CA GLU A 52 -1.96 -3.59 -6.10
C GLU A 52 -3.21 -3.86 -5.27
N ASN A 53 -3.58 -5.13 -5.12
CA ASN A 53 -4.73 -5.49 -4.30
C ASN A 53 -4.51 -5.14 -2.83
N GLY A 54 -3.30 -5.40 -2.33
CA GLY A 54 -2.97 -5.06 -0.95
C GLY A 54 -3.07 -3.56 -0.71
N TRP A 55 -2.51 -2.79 -1.62
CA TRP A 55 -2.54 -1.34 -1.50
C TRP A 55 -3.95 -0.78 -1.63
N GLU A 56 -4.76 -1.35 -2.50
CA GLU A 56 -6.08 -0.80 -2.82
C GLU A 56 -7.12 -1.13 -1.77
N HIS A 57 -7.05 -2.32 -1.18
CA HIS A 57 -8.13 -2.83 -0.33
C HIS A 57 -7.78 -2.91 1.16
N PHE A 58 -6.51 -2.85 1.50
CA PHE A 58 -6.07 -3.10 2.88
C PHE A 58 -5.22 -1.96 3.41
N ARG A 59 -5.31 -1.77 4.72
CA ARG A 59 -4.61 -0.69 5.40
C ARG A 59 -4.08 -1.23 6.71
N GLN A 60 -2.87 -0.84 7.10
CA GLN A 60 -2.33 -1.26 8.39
C GLN A 60 -3.23 -0.77 9.50
N ASN A 61 -3.51 -1.64 10.46
CA ASN A 61 -4.41 -1.33 11.57
C ASN A 61 -3.62 -0.69 12.72
N THR A 62 -2.89 0.38 12.41
CA THR A 62 -2.14 1.18 13.36
C THR A 62 -2.23 2.64 12.92
N PRO A 63 -2.01 3.60 13.85
CA PRO A 63 -1.99 5.02 13.45
C PRO A 63 -0.91 5.33 12.41
N GLU A 64 0.29 4.74 12.56
CA GLU A 64 1.35 4.96 11.59
C GLU A 64 1.00 4.39 10.22
N GLY A 65 0.39 3.19 10.23
CA GLY A 65 -0.02 2.57 8.98
C GLY A 65 -1.11 3.35 8.29
N ALA A 66 -2.05 3.88 9.05
CA ALA A 66 -3.12 4.71 8.49
C ALA A 66 -2.55 5.97 7.86
N MET A 67 -1.58 6.60 8.52
CA MET A 67 -0.95 7.80 8.00
C MET A 67 -0.17 7.50 6.72
N ARG A 68 0.57 6.39 6.73
CA ARG A 68 1.30 5.95 5.55
C ARG A 68 0.37 5.73 4.36
N GLN A 69 -0.76 5.09 4.61
CA GLN A 69 -1.72 4.82 3.55
C GLN A 69 -2.32 6.11 2.99
N GLU A 70 -2.58 7.07 3.87
CA GLU A 70 -3.10 8.35 3.44
C GLU A 70 -2.10 9.08 2.54
N MET A 71 -0.82 9.06 2.91
CA MET A 71 0.22 9.63 2.07
C MET A 71 0.25 8.95 0.69
N LEU A 72 0.18 7.61 0.69
CA LEU A 72 0.17 6.86 -0.57
C LEU A 72 -0.99 7.24 -1.46
N GLU A 73 -2.17 7.36 -0.88
CA GLU A 73 -3.36 7.72 -1.65
C GLU A 73 -3.22 9.11 -2.27
N HIS A 74 -2.74 10.06 -1.51
CA HIS A 74 -2.56 11.42 -2.01
C HIS A 74 -1.50 11.49 -3.09
N LEU A 75 -0.37 10.82 -2.88
CA LEU A 75 0.70 10.79 -3.85
C LEU A 75 0.28 10.07 -5.12
N TYR A 76 -0.46 8.98 -4.97
CA TYR A 76 -0.95 8.23 -6.12
C TYR A 76 -1.82 9.13 -7.00
N ARG A 77 -2.73 9.88 -6.39
CA ARG A 77 -3.57 10.80 -7.14
C ARG A 77 -2.77 11.91 -7.78
N TRP A 78 -1.79 12.42 -7.05
CA TRP A 78 -0.96 13.50 -7.56
C TRP A 78 -0.20 13.06 -8.81
N TYR A 79 0.47 11.89 -8.73
CA TYR A 79 1.23 11.38 -9.85
C TYR A 79 0.34 10.97 -11.02
N ALA A 80 -0.84 10.47 -10.74
CA ALA A 80 -1.78 10.13 -11.80
C ALA A 80 -2.20 11.35 -12.60
N LYS A 81 -2.28 12.50 -11.92
CA LYS A 81 -2.68 13.74 -12.56
C LYS A 81 -1.52 14.46 -13.25
N HIS A 82 -0.36 14.47 -12.61
CA HIS A 82 0.78 15.29 -13.07
C HIS A 82 1.89 14.47 -13.73
N GLY A 83 1.87 13.17 -13.59
CA GLY A 83 2.97 12.33 -14.04
C GLY A 83 4.11 12.33 -13.03
N CYS A 84 5.01 11.38 -13.17
CA CYS A 84 6.12 11.24 -12.23
C CYS A 84 7.33 12.09 -12.60
N GLY A 85 7.37 12.63 -13.82
CA GLY A 85 8.51 13.41 -14.25
C GLY A 85 9.80 12.62 -14.09
N GLU A 86 10.75 13.21 -13.37
CA GLU A 86 12.02 12.56 -13.11
C GLU A 86 12.15 12.03 -11.69
N ASP A 87 11.07 12.04 -10.93
CA ASP A 87 11.12 11.65 -9.52
C ASP A 87 11.64 10.24 -9.30
N PHE A 88 11.39 9.34 -10.24
CA PHE A 88 11.84 7.96 -10.14
C PHE A 88 12.71 7.57 -11.33
N ALA A 89 13.39 8.55 -11.93
CA ALA A 89 14.18 8.30 -13.13
C ALA A 89 15.27 7.26 -12.91
N ASP A 90 15.92 7.31 -11.75
CA ASP A 90 16.98 6.37 -11.43
C ASP A 90 16.49 4.97 -11.17
N ASP A 91 15.21 4.82 -10.91
CA ASP A 91 14.59 3.53 -10.64
C ASP A 91 13.90 2.95 -11.86
N LYS A 92 14.01 3.63 -12.99
CA LYS A 92 13.28 3.23 -14.18
C LYS A 92 13.99 2.10 -14.91
N TRP A 93 13.24 1.07 -15.23
CA TRP A 93 13.75 -0.07 -15.99
C TRP A 93 13.32 0.04 -17.44
N PRO A 94 14.13 -0.47 -18.37
CA PRO A 94 13.68 -0.51 -19.76
C PRO A 94 12.35 -1.23 -19.87
N GLY A 95 11.41 -0.62 -20.57
CA GLY A 95 10.08 -1.18 -20.72
C GLY A 95 9.07 -0.75 -19.68
N GLN A 96 9.49 0.01 -18.70
CA GLN A 96 8.59 0.50 -17.66
C GLN A 96 8.34 2.00 -17.80
N GLU A 97 7.82 2.37 -18.95
CA GLU A 97 7.61 3.80 -19.23
C GLU A 97 6.43 4.37 -18.46
N ASN A 98 5.37 3.57 -18.27
CA ASN A 98 4.15 4.07 -17.65
C ASN A 98 3.82 3.28 -16.39
N GLY A 99 3.51 4.01 -15.34
CA GLY A 99 2.98 3.41 -14.13
C GLY A 99 3.99 2.75 -13.21
N TYR A 100 5.27 2.72 -13.56
CA TYR A 100 6.28 2.11 -12.70
C TYR A 100 6.38 2.83 -11.35
N TRP A 101 6.04 4.10 -11.33
CA TRP A 101 6.08 4.89 -10.10
C TRP A 101 5.11 4.36 -9.05
N LYS A 102 4.05 3.68 -9.47
CA LYS A 102 3.09 3.08 -8.53
C LYS A 102 3.77 2.06 -7.63
N ASN A 103 4.56 1.17 -8.23
CA ASN A 103 5.30 0.19 -7.47
C ASN A 103 6.33 0.84 -6.56
N ARG A 104 7.00 1.89 -7.05
CA ARG A 104 8.00 2.58 -6.25
C ARG A 104 7.38 3.22 -5.02
N LEU A 105 6.22 3.82 -5.17
CA LEU A 105 5.52 4.41 -4.03
C LEU A 105 5.09 3.33 -3.04
N ARG A 106 4.51 2.24 -3.53
CA ARG A 106 4.01 1.18 -2.65
C ARG A 106 5.11 0.53 -1.83
N THR A 107 6.31 0.45 -2.38
CA THR A 107 7.42 -0.23 -1.72
C THR A 107 8.40 0.72 -1.03
N ALA A 108 8.17 2.02 -1.14
CA ALA A 108 9.06 3.00 -0.54
C ALA A 108 8.98 2.96 0.98
N SER A 109 10.08 3.31 1.65
CA SER A 109 10.07 3.44 3.09
C SER A 109 9.16 4.61 3.50
N THR A 110 8.69 4.57 4.74
CA THR A 110 7.85 5.65 5.24
C THR A 110 8.60 6.98 5.22
N GLU A 111 9.90 6.94 5.53
CA GLU A 111 10.72 8.14 5.50
C GLU A 111 10.80 8.74 4.10
N ARG A 112 10.96 7.89 3.09
CA ARG A 112 10.99 8.37 1.71
C ARG A 112 9.64 8.94 1.30
N LEU A 113 8.55 8.31 1.72
CA LEU A 113 7.21 8.82 1.43
C LEU A 113 6.98 10.18 2.06
N GLU A 114 7.40 10.35 3.31
CA GLU A 114 7.28 11.64 3.97
C GLU A 114 8.03 12.73 3.23
N LYS A 115 9.23 12.41 2.77
CA LYS A 115 10.05 13.35 2.04
C LYS A 115 9.36 13.77 0.74
N ILE A 116 8.89 12.80 -0.03
CA ILE A 116 8.19 13.06 -1.27
C ILE A 116 6.91 13.87 -1.01
N TYR A 117 6.18 13.48 0.01
CA TYR A 117 4.94 14.15 0.39
C TYR A 117 5.19 15.63 0.72
N GLN A 118 6.25 15.90 1.47
CA GLN A 118 6.60 17.27 1.81
C GLN A 118 6.94 18.09 0.56
N GLU A 119 7.63 17.48 -0.39
CA GLU A 119 7.97 18.15 -1.64
C GLU A 119 6.73 18.52 -2.45
N LYS A 120 5.73 17.64 -2.45
CA LYS A 120 4.53 17.85 -3.28
C LYS A 120 3.46 18.70 -2.60
N PHE A 121 3.33 18.54 -1.29
CA PHE A 121 2.23 19.17 -0.56
C PHE A 121 2.67 20.15 0.51
N GLY A 122 3.96 20.22 0.78
CA GLY A 122 4.49 21.21 1.72
C GLY A 122 4.29 20.88 3.19
N GLY A 123 4.11 19.62 3.52
CA GLY A 123 3.96 19.23 4.91
C GLY A 123 3.57 17.79 5.06
N THR A 124 3.53 17.29 6.29
CA THR A 124 3.07 15.94 6.54
C THR A 124 1.56 15.89 6.52
N PRO A 125 0.96 14.71 6.26
CA PRO A 125 -0.48 14.57 6.35
C PRO A 125 -0.91 14.98 7.74
N CYS A 126 -1.88 15.82 7.77
CA CYS A 126 -2.26 16.37 9.04
C CYS A 126 -3.11 15.39 9.81
N MET A 127 -2.76 15.17 11.03
CA MET A 127 -3.48 14.30 11.92
C MET A 127 -4.57 15.03 12.66
N GLN A 128 -5.19 15.93 12.01
CA GLN A 128 -6.24 16.70 12.64
C GLN A 128 -7.50 15.95 12.83
#